data_f8087972a9be8ebe8ec4afe588424621
#
_entry.id   f8087972a9be8ebe8ec4afe588424621
#
_cell.length_a   1.000
_cell.length_b   1.000
_cell.length_c   1.000
_cell.angle_alpha   90.00
_cell.angle_beta   90.00
_cell.angle_gamma   90.00
#
_symmetry.space_group_name_H-M   'P 1'
#
loop_
_entity.id
_entity.type
_entity.pdbx_description
1 polymer ?
#
loop_
_entity_poly.entity_id
_entity_poly.type
_entity_poly.pdbx_seq_one_letter_code
_entity_poly.pdbx_strand_id
1 'polypeptide(L)'
;MEDECIDYQQCEMEALAAIYADTSEFTFTTTKDSRLLSGSIAVEVDTTVSESLVSTAATVTDPGGGIDWSKVRHLPPIELRFTLPGLYPLVDAPRISLSCCWLSAEALECIEGRMAEIWQVEQGMCVLDSYINSLRYDLTTMAGAIQIDTKAIEEIAAYDARRRRGLFEMQTYTCMICMEPQSGRHCVELGCAHVHCAQCLGGYWGMLVDEGSVWLLRCPHPGCGQSPGGDDLGRVLSAEQVQRYSLLSEQRRVDMDSSRYAWCPREGCGKWGVRDRVQDKLCV
;
A
#
# COMPACT_ATOMS: atom_id res chain seq x y z
N MET A 1 13.89 -44.17 9.46
CA MET A 1 12.63 -43.51 9.03
C MET A 1 12.44 -42.19 9.79
N GLU A 2 12.28 -42.17 11.13
CA GLU A 2 12.17 -40.91 11.86
C GLU A 2 13.41 -40.02 11.74
N ASP A 3 14.61 -40.55 11.88
CA ASP A 3 15.85 -39.77 11.72
C ASP A 3 16.00 -39.22 10.28
N GLU A 4 15.62 -40.01 9.29
CA GLU A 4 15.60 -39.57 7.88
C GLU A 4 14.57 -38.46 7.64
N CYS A 5 13.39 -38.52 8.25
CA CYS A 5 12.38 -37.47 8.20
C CYS A 5 12.88 -36.19 8.84
N ILE A 6 13.62 -36.28 9.95
CA ILE A 6 14.21 -35.08 10.60
C ILE A 6 15.22 -34.41 9.67
N ASP A 7 16.05 -35.17 8.95
CA ASP A 7 17.01 -34.63 7.97
C ASP A 7 16.25 -33.89 6.84
N TYR A 8 15.19 -34.46 6.28
CA TYR A 8 14.34 -33.80 5.27
C TYR A 8 13.73 -32.51 5.79
N GLN A 9 13.13 -32.52 6.98
CA GLN A 9 12.55 -31.35 7.62
C GLN A 9 13.58 -30.23 7.83
N GLN A 10 14.78 -30.60 8.27
CA GLN A 10 15.84 -29.63 8.49
C GLN A 10 16.32 -29.01 7.17
N CYS A 11 16.53 -29.82 6.14
CA CYS A 11 16.89 -29.33 4.80
C CYS A 11 15.82 -28.41 4.22
N GLU A 12 14.53 -28.73 4.40
CA GLU A 12 13.44 -27.86 3.96
C GLU A 12 13.45 -26.53 4.69
N MET A 13 13.64 -26.52 6.02
CA MET A 13 13.73 -25.27 6.79
C MET A 13 14.93 -24.41 6.41
N GLU A 14 16.08 -25.03 6.17
CA GLU A 14 17.28 -24.33 5.72
C GLU A 14 17.07 -23.74 4.32
N ALA A 15 16.43 -24.47 3.40
CA ALA A 15 16.10 -24.00 2.07
C ALA A 15 15.13 -22.81 2.12
N LEU A 16 14.04 -22.93 2.88
CA LEU A 16 13.07 -21.85 3.05
C LEU A 16 13.72 -20.63 3.74
N ALA A 17 14.55 -20.84 4.75
CA ALA A 17 15.27 -19.76 5.40
C ALA A 17 16.22 -19.02 4.44
N ALA A 18 16.87 -19.75 3.52
CA ALA A 18 17.73 -19.14 2.50
C ALA A 18 16.95 -18.37 1.44
N ILE A 19 15.79 -18.90 0.99
CA ILE A 19 14.92 -18.26 0.00
C ILE A 19 14.31 -16.97 0.56
N TYR A 20 13.92 -16.99 1.84
CA TYR A 20 13.25 -15.87 2.51
C TYR A 20 14.17 -15.07 3.46
N ALA A 21 15.52 -15.21 3.32
CA ALA A 21 16.51 -14.58 4.20
C ALA A 21 16.41 -13.04 4.26
N ASP A 22 16.05 -12.41 3.15
CA ASP A 22 15.93 -10.95 3.04
C ASP A 22 14.54 -10.43 3.47
N THR A 23 13.64 -11.33 3.84
CA THR A 23 12.29 -11.00 4.27
C THR A 23 12.11 -11.37 5.74
N SER A 24 11.51 -10.49 6.54
CA SER A 24 11.11 -10.80 7.92
C SER A 24 9.88 -11.71 7.99
N GLU A 25 9.51 -12.32 6.87
CA GLU A 25 8.25 -13.01 6.63
C GLU A 25 8.28 -14.47 7.09
N PHE A 26 9.48 -15.06 7.21
CA PHE A 26 9.64 -16.45 7.60
C PHE A 26 10.24 -16.57 8.99
N THR A 27 9.55 -17.30 9.86
CA THR A 27 10.05 -17.64 11.20
C THR A 27 9.78 -19.12 11.48
N PHE A 28 10.75 -19.81 12.08
CA PHE A 28 10.54 -21.15 12.57
C PHE A 28 11.20 -21.39 13.93
N THR A 29 10.66 -22.29 14.69
CA THR A 29 11.18 -22.68 16.01
C THR A 29 11.17 -24.19 16.13
N THR A 30 12.21 -24.73 16.74
CA THR A 30 12.27 -26.14 17.12
C THR A 30 11.90 -26.26 18.60
N THR A 31 10.83 -26.98 18.88
CA THR A 31 10.44 -27.25 20.27
C THR A 31 11.31 -28.38 20.83
N LYS A 32 12.20 -28.05 21.78
CA LYS A 32 13.19 -28.99 22.35
C LYS A 32 12.56 -30.23 22.99
N ASP A 33 11.35 -30.13 23.53
CA ASP A 33 10.69 -31.22 24.25
C ASP A 33 9.92 -32.22 23.35
N SER A 34 9.55 -31.85 22.14
CA SER A 34 8.71 -32.70 21.27
C SER A 34 9.35 -33.08 19.93
N ARG A 35 10.57 -32.61 19.65
CA ARG A 35 11.21 -32.77 18.32
C ARG A 35 10.32 -32.30 17.15
N LEU A 36 9.30 -31.49 17.42
CA LEU A 36 8.42 -30.97 16.40
C LEU A 36 8.97 -29.64 15.88
N LEU A 37 9.14 -29.54 14.59
CA LEU A 37 9.41 -28.29 13.90
C LEU A 37 8.10 -27.56 13.65
N SER A 38 8.03 -26.30 14.05
CA SER A 38 6.89 -25.43 13.77
C SER A 38 7.36 -24.06 13.35
N GLY A 39 6.57 -23.41 12.49
CA GLY A 39 6.91 -22.09 11.99
C GLY A 39 5.72 -21.36 11.42
N SER A 40 5.97 -20.15 11.00
CA SER A 40 5.01 -19.35 10.24
C SER A 40 5.71 -18.58 9.12
N ILE A 41 4.98 -18.34 8.07
CA ILE A 41 5.40 -17.50 6.95
C ILE A 41 4.24 -16.60 6.52
N ALA A 42 4.54 -15.32 6.34
CA ALA A 42 3.64 -14.34 5.75
C ALA A 42 3.80 -14.38 4.23
N VAL A 43 2.85 -14.99 3.53
CA VAL A 43 2.90 -15.15 2.07
C VAL A 43 2.26 -13.94 1.40
N GLU A 44 3.06 -13.11 0.73
CA GLU A 44 2.55 -12.04 -0.13
C GLU A 44 1.98 -12.66 -1.42
N VAL A 45 0.74 -12.28 -1.74
CA VAL A 45 0.09 -12.64 -2.99
C VAL A 45 0.72 -11.84 -4.14
N ASP A 46 0.95 -12.49 -5.27
CA ASP A 46 1.50 -11.82 -6.45
C ASP A 46 0.64 -10.62 -6.89
N THR A 47 1.26 -9.57 -7.38
CA THR A 47 0.55 -8.33 -7.74
C THR A 47 -0.47 -8.53 -8.85
N THR A 48 -0.22 -9.42 -9.81
CA THR A 48 -1.17 -9.73 -10.89
C THR A 48 -2.40 -10.47 -10.37
N VAL A 49 -2.21 -11.35 -9.40
CA VAL A 49 -3.29 -12.05 -8.69
C VAL A 49 -4.06 -11.06 -7.83
N SER A 50 -3.37 -10.19 -7.10
CA SER A 50 -3.99 -9.14 -6.28
C SER A 50 -4.85 -8.21 -7.11
N GLU A 51 -4.38 -7.74 -8.27
CA GLU A 51 -5.13 -6.89 -9.19
C GLU A 51 -6.38 -7.58 -9.73
N SER A 52 -6.30 -8.88 -10.05
CA SER A 52 -7.44 -9.67 -10.51
C SER A 52 -8.51 -9.81 -9.41
N LEU A 53 -8.10 -10.10 -8.17
CA LEU A 53 -8.99 -10.22 -7.03
C LEU A 53 -9.68 -8.90 -6.69
N VAL A 54 -8.93 -7.81 -6.66
CA VAL A 54 -9.44 -6.47 -6.39
C VAL A 54 -10.42 -6.03 -7.47
N SER A 55 -10.14 -6.30 -8.74
CA SER A 55 -11.04 -5.99 -9.85
C SER A 55 -12.38 -6.75 -9.72
N THR A 56 -12.35 -7.99 -9.28
CA THR A 56 -13.55 -8.79 -9.03
C THR A 56 -14.35 -8.25 -7.83
N ALA A 57 -13.66 -7.86 -6.75
CA ALA A 57 -14.29 -7.29 -5.57
C ALA A 57 -14.94 -5.92 -5.83
N ALA A 58 -14.32 -5.08 -6.65
CA ALA A 58 -14.83 -3.75 -7.02
C ALA A 58 -16.21 -3.80 -7.72
N THR A 59 -16.55 -4.93 -8.38
CA THR A 59 -17.86 -5.11 -9.00
C THR A 59 -18.97 -5.45 -8.02
N VAL A 60 -18.63 -5.84 -6.79
CA VAL A 60 -19.59 -6.44 -5.87
C VAL A 60 -20.07 -5.48 -4.78
N THR A 61 -19.25 -4.59 -4.23
CA THR A 61 -19.73 -3.68 -3.16
C THR A 61 -18.75 -2.54 -2.85
N ASP A 62 -19.07 -1.32 -3.19
CA ASP A 62 -18.72 -0.15 -2.38
C ASP A 62 -19.94 0.74 -2.20
N PRO A 63 -20.79 0.51 -1.19
CA PRO A 63 -21.91 1.39 -0.89
C PRO A 63 -21.47 2.76 -0.31
N GLY A 64 -20.18 2.95 0.02
CA GLY A 64 -19.63 4.12 0.67
C GLY A 64 -18.64 4.97 -0.12
N GLY A 65 -18.17 4.53 -1.29
CA GLY A 65 -17.33 5.35 -2.19
C GLY A 65 -15.97 5.78 -1.62
N GLY A 66 -15.39 5.05 -0.64
CA GLY A 66 -14.21 5.49 0.10
C GLY A 66 -12.85 5.11 -0.53
N ILE A 67 -12.80 4.06 -1.33
CA ILE A 67 -11.54 3.51 -1.87
C ILE A 67 -11.61 3.35 -3.37
N ASP A 68 -10.62 3.90 -4.07
CA ASP A 68 -10.41 3.66 -5.49
C ASP A 68 -9.67 2.31 -5.67
N TRP A 69 -10.44 1.25 -5.77
CA TRP A 69 -9.94 -0.12 -5.94
C TRP A 69 -9.03 -0.29 -7.16
N SER A 70 -9.20 0.55 -8.18
CA SER A 70 -8.33 0.50 -9.37
C SER A 70 -6.87 0.85 -9.07
N LYS A 71 -6.61 1.43 -7.91
CA LYS A 71 -5.26 1.82 -7.44
C LYS A 71 -4.63 0.85 -6.45
N VAL A 72 -5.39 -0.10 -5.91
CA VAL A 72 -4.87 -1.12 -4.99
C VAL A 72 -4.06 -2.14 -5.77
N ARG A 73 -2.81 -2.35 -5.37
CA ARG A 73 -1.86 -3.27 -6.01
C ARG A 73 -1.42 -4.40 -5.09
N HIS A 74 -1.45 -4.17 -3.77
CA HIS A 74 -0.94 -5.10 -2.79
C HIS A 74 -2.02 -5.44 -1.77
N LEU A 75 -2.20 -6.73 -1.53
CA LEU A 75 -3.06 -7.26 -0.47
C LEU A 75 -2.21 -7.61 0.76
N PRO A 76 -2.75 -7.50 1.97
CA PRO A 76 -2.10 -8.01 3.17
C PRO A 76 -1.72 -9.48 3.00
N PRO A 77 -0.58 -9.93 3.55
CA PRO A 77 -0.13 -11.31 3.38
C PRO A 77 -1.09 -12.31 4.03
N ILE A 78 -1.08 -13.53 3.51
CA ILE A 78 -1.71 -14.69 4.14
C ILE A 78 -0.68 -15.32 5.07
N GLU A 79 -1.00 -15.46 6.35
CA GLU A 79 -0.14 -16.13 7.31
C GLU A 79 -0.37 -17.63 7.24
N LEU A 80 0.62 -18.37 6.79
CA LEU A 80 0.67 -19.83 6.82
C LEU A 80 1.44 -20.27 8.07
N ARG A 81 0.76 -20.88 9.03
CA ARG A 81 1.38 -21.54 10.19
C ARG A 81 1.44 -23.02 9.94
N PHE A 82 2.54 -23.65 10.30
CA PHE A 82 2.73 -25.06 10.11
C PHE A 82 3.40 -25.73 11.31
N THR A 83 3.13 -27.03 11.45
CA THR A 83 3.83 -27.93 12.38
C THR A 83 4.09 -29.23 11.63
N LEU A 84 5.36 -29.66 11.63
CA LEU A 84 5.81 -30.87 10.95
C LEU A 84 5.78 -32.04 11.92
N PRO A 85 4.93 -33.08 11.68
CA PRO A 85 4.96 -34.30 12.46
C PRO A 85 6.27 -35.07 12.29
N GLY A 86 6.59 -35.97 13.21
CA GLY A 86 7.85 -36.72 13.20
C GLY A 86 8.06 -37.61 11.97
N LEU A 87 6.98 -38.03 11.29
CA LEU A 87 7.03 -38.85 10.07
C LEU A 87 6.80 -38.06 8.78
N TYR A 88 6.74 -36.70 8.86
CA TYR A 88 6.75 -35.85 7.69
C TYR A 88 8.19 -35.81 7.09
N PRO A 89 8.38 -35.86 5.78
CA PRO A 89 7.37 -35.84 4.71
C PRO A 89 6.94 -37.27 4.24
N LEU A 90 7.50 -38.33 4.76
CA LEU A 90 7.36 -39.65 4.16
C LEU A 90 5.96 -40.27 4.40
N VAL A 91 5.33 -40.00 5.55
CA VAL A 91 4.08 -40.63 5.95
C VAL A 91 3.02 -39.59 6.33
N ASP A 92 3.37 -38.66 7.19
CA ASP A 92 2.44 -37.71 7.75
C ASP A 92 2.43 -36.39 6.96
N ALA A 93 1.22 -35.81 6.78
CA ALA A 93 1.06 -34.48 6.24
C ALA A 93 1.52 -33.39 7.25
N PRO A 94 1.99 -32.24 6.79
CA PRO A 94 2.19 -31.11 7.68
C PRO A 94 0.84 -30.65 8.23
N ARG A 95 0.80 -30.29 9.52
CA ARG A 95 -0.37 -29.62 10.09
C ARG A 95 -0.27 -28.14 9.79
N ILE A 96 -1.25 -27.61 9.08
CA ILE A 96 -1.28 -26.22 8.66
C ILE A 96 -2.48 -25.49 9.25
N SER A 97 -2.37 -24.17 9.36
CA SER A 97 -3.48 -23.26 9.57
C SER A 97 -3.22 -21.94 8.85
N LEU A 98 -4.24 -21.42 8.20
CA LEU A 98 -4.20 -20.15 7.49
C LEU A 98 -4.88 -19.06 8.31
N SER A 99 -4.31 -17.84 8.24
CA SER A 99 -4.91 -16.65 8.83
C SER A 99 -4.78 -15.48 7.85
N CYS A 100 -5.90 -14.78 7.63
CA CYS A 100 -5.95 -13.65 6.71
C CYS A 100 -7.08 -12.71 7.10
N CYS A 101 -6.83 -11.39 7.03
CA CYS A 101 -7.81 -10.38 7.41
C CYS A 101 -8.87 -10.11 6.34
N TRP A 102 -8.62 -10.49 5.08
CA TRP A 102 -9.47 -10.14 3.94
C TRP A 102 -10.14 -11.35 3.26
N LEU A 103 -9.81 -12.57 3.65
CA LEU A 103 -10.49 -13.80 3.21
C LEU A 103 -11.54 -14.22 4.21
N SER A 104 -12.67 -14.76 3.73
CA SER A 104 -13.67 -15.37 4.58
C SER A 104 -13.17 -16.70 5.16
N ALA A 105 -13.80 -17.17 6.24
CA ALA A 105 -13.47 -18.48 6.84
C ALA A 105 -13.67 -19.62 5.84
N GLU A 106 -14.76 -19.55 5.06
CA GLU A 106 -15.07 -20.57 4.04
C GLU A 106 -14.01 -20.59 2.92
N ALA A 107 -13.47 -19.43 2.52
CA ALA A 107 -12.39 -19.35 1.55
C ALA A 107 -11.10 -19.98 2.10
N LEU A 108 -10.76 -19.71 3.36
CA LEU A 108 -9.60 -20.30 4.03
C LEU A 108 -9.73 -21.83 4.14
N GLU A 109 -10.89 -22.34 4.53
CA GLU A 109 -11.16 -23.78 4.57
C GLU A 109 -11.04 -24.44 3.18
N CYS A 110 -11.52 -23.77 2.13
CA CYS A 110 -11.38 -24.26 0.77
C CYS A 110 -9.91 -24.34 0.34
N ILE A 111 -9.10 -23.32 0.68
CA ILE A 111 -7.67 -23.30 0.38
C ILE A 111 -6.95 -24.40 1.16
N GLU A 112 -7.24 -24.58 2.44
CA GLU A 112 -6.67 -25.67 3.25
C GLU A 112 -7.02 -27.06 2.66
N GLY A 113 -8.25 -27.23 2.17
CA GLY A 113 -8.66 -28.44 1.45
C GLY A 113 -7.84 -28.69 0.18
N ARG A 114 -7.55 -27.67 -0.59
CA ARG A 114 -6.68 -27.77 -1.78
C ARG A 114 -5.24 -28.08 -1.41
N MET A 115 -4.72 -27.55 -0.33
CA MET A 115 -3.39 -27.89 0.18
C MET A 115 -3.32 -29.38 0.58
N ALA A 116 -4.39 -29.92 1.14
CA ALA A 116 -4.48 -31.36 1.42
C ALA A 116 -4.44 -32.21 0.13
N GLU A 117 -5.03 -31.73 -0.96
CA GLU A 117 -4.93 -32.40 -2.28
C GLU A 117 -3.50 -32.37 -2.81
N ILE A 118 -2.79 -31.22 -2.70
CA ILE A 118 -1.37 -31.10 -3.08
C ILE A 118 -0.54 -32.13 -2.33
N TRP A 119 -0.75 -32.25 -1.00
CA TRP A 119 -0.08 -33.27 -0.20
C TRP A 119 -0.29 -34.66 -0.73
N GLN A 120 -1.52 -35.02 -1.12
CA GLN A 120 -1.81 -36.39 -1.63
C GLN A 120 -1.04 -36.69 -2.93
N VAL A 121 -0.79 -35.66 -3.76
CA VAL A 121 -0.04 -35.83 -5.01
C VAL A 121 1.47 -35.88 -4.75
N GLU A 122 1.96 -35.09 -3.80
CA GLU A 122 3.38 -34.94 -3.49
C GLU A 122 3.82 -35.72 -2.24
N GLN A 123 3.03 -36.70 -1.78
CA GLN A 123 3.35 -37.49 -0.60
C GLN A 123 4.75 -38.10 -0.72
N GLY A 124 5.55 -37.95 0.33
CA GLY A 124 6.95 -38.37 0.36
C GLY A 124 7.94 -37.29 -0.01
N MET A 125 7.45 -36.12 -0.39
CA MET A 125 8.29 -34.92 -0.68
C MET A 125 7.96 -33.77 0.28
N CYS A 126 8.90 -32.87 0.46
CA CYS A 126 8.72 -31.61 1.19
C CYS A 126 7.76 -30.69 0.43
N VAL A 127 6.64 -30.27 1.04
CA VAL A 127 5.54 -29.59 0.32
C VAL A 127 5.32 -28.14 0.73
N LEU A 128 6.07 -27.62 1.71
CA LEU A 128 5.84 -26.25 2.17
C LEU A 128 6.09 -25.21 1.07
N ASP A 129 7.09 -25.41 0.23
CA ASP A 129 7.35 -24.52 -0.91
C ASP A 129 6.19 -24.56 -1.92
N SER A 130 5.64 -25.75 -2.21
CA SER A 130 4.47 -25.89 -3.08
C SER A 130 3.24 -25.17 -2.51
N TYR A 131 3.05 -25.21 -1.19
CA TYR A 131 1.98 -24.48 -0.51
C TYR A 131 2.17 -22.96 -0.64
N ILE A 132 3.39 -22.46 -0.40
CA ILE A 132 3.71 -21.04 -0.51
C ILE A 132 3.49 -20.54 -1.94
N ASN A 133 3.97 -21.31 -2.94
CA ASN A 133 3.81 -20.95 -4.34
C ASN A 133 2.34 -20.95 -4.77
N SER A 134 1.56 -21.92 -4.31
CA SER A 134 0.13 -21.98 -4.58
C SER A 134 -0.63 -20.78 -3.96
N LEU A 135 -0.31 -20.39 -2.73
CA LEU A 135 -0.88 -19.18 -2.12
C LEU A 135 -0.48 -17.91 -2.87
N ARG A 136 0.74 -17.85 -3.39
CA ARG A 136 1.28 -16.68 -4.07
C ARG A 136 0.69 -16.48 -5.45
N TYR A 137 0.58 -17.56 -6.24
CA TYR A 137 0.29 -17.48 -7.67
C TYR A 137 -1.06 -18.07 -8.08
N ASP A 138 -1.55 -19.09 -7.36
CA ASP A 138 -2.72 -19.87 -7.75
C ASP A 138 -3.96 -19.62 -6.86
N LEU A 139 -3.92 -18.61 -6.03
CA LEU A 139 -4.96 -18.33 -5.03
C LEU A 139 -6.36 -18.23 -5.63
N THR A 140 -6.52 -17.63 -6.81
CA THR A 140 -7.80 -17.50 -7.50
C THR A 140 -8.40 -18.84 -7.92
N THR A 141 -7.55 -19.81 -8.24
CA THR A 141 -7.98 -21.16 -8.60
C THR A 141 -8.28 -22.03 -7.38
N MET A 142 -7.57 -21.77 -6.27
CA MET A 142 -7.73 -22.50 -5.01
C MET A 142 -9.01 -22.13 -4.27
N ALA A 143 -9.31 -20.85 -4.18
CA ALA A 143 -10.40 -20.34 -3.35
C ALA A 143 -11.74 -20.17 -4.10
N GLY A 144 -11.78 -20.45 -5.40
CA GLY A 144 -12.98 -20.23 -6.20
C GLY A 144 -13.38 -18.75 -6.26
N ALA A 145 -14.64 -18.42 -6.06
CA ALA A 145 -15.11 -17.03 -6.02
C ALA A 145 -14.72 -16.39 -4.69
N ILE A 146 -13.57 -15.73 -4.65
CA ILE A 146 -13.10 -15.01 -3.45
C ILE A 146 -13.98 -13.77 -3.25
N GLN A 147 -14.62 -13.71 -2.08
CA GLN A 147 -15.27 -12.50 -1.59
C GLN A 147 -14.37 -11.83 -0.57
N ILE A 148 -14.01 -10.57 -0.83
CA ILE A 148 -13.27 -9.76 0.13
C ILE A 148 -14.25 -9.29 1.21
N ASP A 149 -13.90 -9.52 2.48
CA ASP A 149 -14.70 -9.02 3.61
C ASP A 149 -14.65 -7.47 3.60
N THR A 150 -15.83 -6.85 3.58
CA THR A 150 -15.96 -5.39 3.61
C THR A 150 -15.34 -4.75 4.84
N LYS A 151 -15.20 -5.49 5.94
CA LYS A 151 -14.51 -5.03 7.15
C LYS A 151 -13.01 -4.86 6.98
N ALA A 152 -12.42 -5.59 6.03
CA ALA A 152 -10.98 -5.52 5.73
C ALA A 152 -10.60 -4.37 4.80
N ILE A 153 -11.56 -3.64 4.25
CA ILE A 153 -11.34 -2.61 3.22
C ILE A 153 -10.33 -1.55 3.69
N GLU A 154 -10.49 -1.03 4.91
CA GLU A 154 -9.58 -0.01 5.46
C GLU A 154 -8.18 -0.58 5.68
N GLU A 155 -8.08 -1.83 6.13
CA GLU A 155 -6.81 -2.51 6.36
C GLU A 155 -6.06 -2.79 5.05
N ILE A 156 -6.77 -3.22 4.01
CA ILE A 156 -6.22 -3.41 2.66
C ILE A 156 -5.66 -2.08 2.14
N ALA A 157 -6.43 -1.00 2.22
CA ALA A 157 -6.00 0.31 1.76
C ALA A 157 -4.77 0.83 2.52
N ALA A 158 -4.77 0.66 3.84
CA ALA A 158 -3.65 1.06 4.68
C ALA A 158 -2.39 0.22 4.40
N TYR A 159 -2.54 -1.08 4.16
CA TYR A 159 -1.45 -1.97 3.79
C TYR A 159 -0.85 -1.57 2.43
N ASP A 160 -1.69 -1.44 1.40
CA ASP A 160 -1.28 -1.05 0.05
C ASP A 160 -0.53 0.30 0.06
N ALA A 161 -1.07 1.29 0.80
CA ALA A 161 -0.42 2.59 0.92
C ALA A 161 0.97 2.49 1.58
N ARG A 162 1.11 1.69 2.66
CA ARG A 162 2.40 1.46 3.31
C ARG A 162 3.37 0.72 2.40
N ARG A 163 2.90 -0.31 1.70
CA ARG A 163 3.73 -1.12 0.80
C ARG A 163 4.25 -0.32 -0.37
N ARG A 164 3.38 0.44 -1.05
CA ARG A 164 3.77 1.34 -2.15
C ARG A 164 4.77 2.39 -1.67
N ARG A 165 4.54 2.97 -0.49
CA ARG A 165 5.49 3.92 0.10
C ARG A 165 6.85 3.28 0.37
N GLY A 166 6.90 2.09 0.96
CA GLY A 166 8.13 1.35 1.21
C GLY A 166 8.90 1.07 -0.08
N LEU A 167 8.22 0.58 -1.11
CA LEU A 167 8.82 0.34 -2.43
C LEU A 167 9.35 1.62 -3.07
N PHE A 168 8.60 2.72 -2.97
CA PHE A 168 9.05 4.04 -3.44
C PHE A 168 10.31 4.51 -2.71
N GLU A 169 10.36 4.36 -1.38
CA GLU A 169 11.49 4.79 -0.55
C GLU A 169 12.78 4.01 -0.84
N MET A 170 12.67 2.76 -1.29
CA MET A 170 13.82 1.91 -1.65
C MET A 170 14.42 2.24 -3.03
N GLN A 171 13.66 2.88 -3.90
CA GLN A 171 14.10 3.24 -5.24
C GLN A 171 14.96 4.51 -5.25
N THR A 172 15.73 4.68 -6.33
CA THR A 172 16.51 5.88 -6.60
C THR A 172 15.90 6.63 -7.78
N TYR A 173 15.68 7.92 -7.62
CA TYR A 173 15.09 8.80 -8.62
C TYR A 173 16.03 9.94 -8.99
N THR A 174 16.09 10.31 -10.25
CA THR A 174 16.84 11.49 -10.69
C THR A 174 15.94 12.72 -10.56
N CYS A 175 16.32 13.66 -9.68
CA CYS A 175 15.60 14.92 -9.53
C CYS A 175 15.87 15.85 -10.72
N MET A 176 14.83 16.28 -11.43
CA MET A 176 14.97 17.16 -12.60
C MET A 176 15.36 18.61 -12.27
N ILE A 177 15.44 18.98 -10.98
CA ILE A 177 15.85 20.33 -10.55
C ILE A 177 17.37 20.36 -10.31
N CYS A 178 17.91 19.44 -9.49
CA CYS A 178 19.36 19.36 -9.23
C CYS A 178 20.10 18.40 -10.15
N MET A 179 19.40 17.59 -10.95
CA MET A 179 19.94 16.58 -11.86
C MET A 179 20.72 15.46 -11.16
N GLU A 180 20.55 15.29 -9.86
CA GLU A 180 21.23 14.30 -9.05
C GLU A 180 20.32 13.11 -8.72
N PRO A 181 20.88 11.88 -8.62
CA PRO A 181 20.14 10.73 -8.11
C PRO A 181 19.88 10.89 -6.61
N GLN A 182 18.63 10.67 -6.21
CA GLN A 182 18.17 10.80 -4.84
C GLN A 182 17.41 9.54 -4.42
N SER A 183 17.60 9.08 -3.18
CA SER A 183 16.76 8.03 -2.60
C SER A 183 15.32 8.49 -2.51
N GLY A 184 14.37 7.59 -2.77
CA GLY A 184 12.94 7.87 -2.66
C GLY A 184 12.52 8.41 -1.29
N ARG A 185 13.28 8.11 -0.23
CA ARG A 185 13.06 8.69 1.11
C ARG A 185 13.16 10.20 1.14
N HIS A 186 13.97 10.78 0.25
CA HIS A 186 14.17 12.22 0.13
C HIS A 186 13.39 12.82 -1.04
N CYS A 187 12.55 12.03 -1.68
CA CYS A 187 11.78 12.43 -2.84
C CYS A 187 10.28 12.54 -2.53
N VAL A 188 9.61 13.31 -3.35
CA VAL A 188 8.15 13.44 -3.36
C VAL A 188 7.66 13.13 -4.77
N GLU A 189 6.73 12.19 -4.87
CA GLU A 189 5.94 11.94 -6.06
C GLU A 189 4.72 12.85 -6.03
N LEU A 190 4.54 13.64 -7.08
CA LEU A 190 3.41 14.54 -7.26
C LEU A 190 2.21 13.81 -7.86
N GLY A 191 1.03 14.40 -7.77
CA GLY A 191 -0.19 13.86 -8.37
C GLY A 191 -0.13 13.61 -9.88
N CYS A 192 0.87 14.17 -10.58
CA CYS A 192 1.20 13.91 -11.98
C CYS A 192 2.22 12.79 -12.19
N ALA A 193 2.53 12.01 -11.15
CA ALA A 193 3.51 10.93 -11.13
C ALA A 193 4.98 11.36 -11.41
N HIS A 194 5.29 12.66 -11.41
CA HIS A 194 6.66 13.14 -11.49
C HIS A 194 7.31 13.19 -10.11
N VAL A 195 8.56 12.76 -10.03
CA VAL A 195 9.32 12.65 -8.78
C VAL A 195 10.40 13.71 -8.71
N HIS A 196 10.47 14.43 -7.60
CA HIS A 196 11.49 15.44 -7.33
C HIS A 196 11.99 15.31 -5.89
N CYS A 197 13.23 15.67 -5.62
CA CYS A 197 13.68 15.71 -4.24
C CYS A 197 12.95 16.81 -3.46
N ALA A 198 12.55 16.47 -2.22
CA ALA A 198 11.75 17.37 -1.38
C ALA A 198 12.45 18.73 -1.13
N GLN A 199 13.77 18.72 -0.98
CA GLN A 199 14.57 19.94 -0.78
C GLN A 199 14.48 20.89 -1.97
N CYS A 200 14.70 20.40 -3.19
CA CYS A 200 14.65 21.23 -4.39
C CYS A 200 13.24 21.76 -4.65
N LEU A 201 12.25 20.89 -4.54
CA LEU A 201 10.85 21.26 -4.76
C LEU A 201 10.37 22.25 -3.70
N GLY A 202 10.75 22.03 -2.42
CA GLY A 202 10.45 22.94 -1.31
C GLY A 202 11.11 24.29 -1.47
N GLY A 203 12.36 24.34 -1.88
CA GLY A 203 13.05 25.60 -2.18
C GLY A 203 12.39 26.37 -3.31
N TYR A 204 12.03 25.68 -4.40
CA TYR A 204 11.37 26.29 -5.55
C TYR A 204 9.96 26.82 -5.22
N TRP A 205 9.12 25.98 -4.64
CA TRP A 205 7.75 26.38 -4.29
C TRP A 205 7.72 27.37 -3.12
N GLY A 206 8.62 27.19 -2.12
CA GLY A 206 8.73 28.10 -0.99
C GLY A 206 9.05 29.54 -1.44
N MET A 207 10.02 29.71 -2.33
CA MET A 207 10.36 31.00 -2.91
C MET A 207 9.14 31.66 -3.59
N LEU A 208 8.39 30.89 -4.41
CA LEU A 208 7.19 31.40 -5.08
C LEU A 208 6.09 31.86 -4.10
N VAL A 209 5.92 31.10 -2.99
CA VAL A 209 4.96 31.47 -1.93
C VAL A 209 5.41 32.72 -1.20
N ASP A 210 6.69 32.84 -0.89
CA ASP A 210 7.26 33.98 -0.18
C ASP A 210 7.21 35.26 -1.04
N GLU A 211 7.36 35.15 -2.36
CA GLU A 211 7.17 36.22 -3.32
C GLU A 211 5.69 36.54 -3.62
N GLY A 212 4.75 35.73 -3.14
CA GLY A 212 3.33 35.87 -3.42
C GLY A 212 2.87 35.36 -4.79
N SER A 213 3.76 34.71 -5.55
CA SER A 213 3.51 34.22 -6.91
C SER A 213 2.89 32.83 -6.94
N VAL A 214 1.89 32.54 -6.08
CA VAL A 214 1.29 31.24 -5.84
C VAL A 214 0.68 30.57 -7.07
N TRP A 215 0.30 31.33 -8.08
CA TRP A 215 -0.25 30.81 -9.34
C TRP A 215 0.79 30.19 -10.27
N LEU A 216 2.08 30.38 -9.96
CA LEU A 216 3.20 29.78 -10.68
C LEU A 216 3.62 28.42 -10.09
N LEU A 217 3.05 28.02 -8.94
CA LEU A 217 3.31 26.69 -8.38
C LEU A 217 2.81 25.63 -9.35
N ARG A 218 3.76 24.97 -9.97
CA ARG A 218 3.53 23.91 -10.94
C ARG A 218 4.60 22.84 -10.80
N CYS A 219 4.30 21.64 -11.30
CA CYS A 219 5.32 20.62 -11.45
C CYS A 219 6.47 21.14 -12.33
N PRO A 220 7.72 21.12 -11.84
CA PRO A 220 8.86 21.64 -12.59
C PRO A 220 9.35 20.70 -13.70
N HIS A 221 8.71 19.52 -13.87
CA HIS A 221 9.05 18.62 -14.95
C HIS A 221 8.74 19.24 -16.31
N PRO A 222 9.71 19.22 -17.27
CA PRO A 222 9.52 19.81 -18.59
C PRO A 222 8.26 19.29 -19.28
N GLY A 223 7.39 20.21 -19.70
CA GLY A 223 6.15 19.86 -20.41
C GLY A 223 4.96 19.46 -19.53
N CYS A 224 5.11 19.29 -18.21
CA CYS A 224 4.00 18.91 -17.34
C CYS A 224 3.09 20.10 -16.98
N GLY A 225 3.62 21.10 -16.29
CA GLY A 225 2.89 22.30 -15.89
C GLY A 225 1.67 22.07 -14.98
N GLN A 226 1.46 20.88 -14.41
CA GLN A 226 0.33 20.54 -13.55
C GLN A 226 0.48 21.24 -12.18
N SER A 227 -0.61 21.80 -11.67
CA SER A 227 -0.63 22.43 -10.34
C SER A 227 -0.55 21.37 -9.23
N PRO A 228 0.07 21.69 -8.07
CA PRO A 228 0.14 20.76 -6.94
C PRO A 228 -1.25 20.46 -6.39
N GLY A 229 -1.42 19.22 -5.92
CA GLY A 229 -2.55 18.84 -5.08
C GLY A 229 -2.41 19.38 -3.65
N GLY A 230 -3.51 19.36 -2.87
CA GLY A 230 -3.47 19.84 -1.48
C GLY A 230 -2.47 19.07 -0.61
N ASP A 231 -2.37 17.77 -0.79
CA ASP A 231 -1.45 16.90 -0.06
C ASP A 231 0.02 17.13 -0.45
N ASP A 232 0.29 17.49 -1.72
CA ASP A 232 1.64 17.76 -2.20
C ASP A 232 2.27 18.96 -1.48
N LEU A 233 1.47 20.01 -1.22
CA LEU A 233 1.94 21.20 -0.52
C LEU A 233 2.39 20.90 0.90
N GLY A 234 1.58 20.15 1.66
CA GLY A 234 1.90 19.79 3.05
C GLY A 234 3.12 18.87 3.21
N ARG A 235 3.50 18.16 2.13
CA ARG A 235 4.70 17.29 2.12
C ARG A 235 5.99 18.04 1.86
N VAL A 236 5.92 19.25 1.32
CA VAL A 236 7.07 19.99 0.76
C VAL A 236 7.28 21.34 1.43
N LEU A 237 6.20 22.04 1.78
CA LEU A 237 6.23 23.39 2.35
C LEU A 237 6.05 23.35 3.88
N SER A 238 6.54 24.39 4.55
CA SER A 238 6.25 24.58 5.98
C SER A 238 4.77 24.89 6.21
N ALA A 239 4.27 24.67 7.44
CA ALA A 239 2.90 24.98 7.81
C ALA A 239 2.55 26.47 7.55
N GLU A 240 3.49 27.39 7.80
CA GLU A 240 3.34 28.82 7.56
C GLU A 240 3.22 29.12 6.07
N GLN A 241 4.04 28.47 5.23
CA GLN A 241 3.98 28.62 3.78
C GLN A 241 2.70 28.04 3.19
N VAL A 242 2.21 26.89 3.70
CA VAL A 242 0.92 26.31 3.29
C VAL A 242 -0.23 27.25 3.63
N GLN A 243 -0.21 27.84 4.83
CA GLN A 243 -1.23 28.82 5.23
C GLN A 243 -1.18 30.08 4.33
N ARG A 244 0.03 30.60 4.07
CA ARG A 244 0.23 31.74 3.18
C ARG A 244 -0.24 31.45 1.75
N TYR A 245 0.09 30.26 1.22
CA TYR A 245 -0.40 29.80 -0.08
C TYR A 245 -1.93 29.79 -0.15
N SER A 246 -2.59 29.26 0.89
CA SER A 246 -4.05 29.18 0.96
C SER A 246 -4.68 30.57 0.92
N LEU A 247 -4.17 31.50 1.73
CA LEU A 247 -4.65 32.87 1.77
C LEU A 247 -4.48 33.59 0.42
N LEU A 248 -3.29 33.51 -0.19
CA LEU A 248 -3.00 34.17 -1.47
C LEU A 248 -3.79 33.55 -2.62
N SER A 249 -3.98 32.24 -2.62
CA SER A 249 -4.80 31.53 -3.61
C SER A 249 -6.25 31.91 -3.52
N GLU A 250 -6.77 32.08 -2.30
CA GLU A 250 -8.14 32.53 -2.05
C GLU A 250 -8.34 33.97 -2.49
N GLN A 251 -7.44 34.87 -2.13
CA GLN A 251 -7.45 36.27 -2.58
C GLN A 251 -7.49 36.36 -4.11
N ARG A 252 -6.59 35.66 -4.78
CA ARG A 252 -6.57 35.61 -6.24
C ARG A 252 -7.86 35.09 -6.85
N ARG A 253 -8.46 34.04 -6.26
CA ARG A 253 -9.74 33.50 -6.74
C ARG A 253 -10.84 34.56 -6.70
N VAL A 254 -10.89 35.35 -5.61
CA VAL A 254 -11.86 36.42 -5.45
C VAL A 254 -11.62 37.56 -6.45
N ASP A 255 -10.36 37.93 -6.64
CA ASP A 255 -9.98 39.01 -7.56
C ASP A 255 -10.25 38.64 -9.04
N MET A 256 -10.01 37.38 -9.41
CA MET A 256 -10.21 36.88 -10.78
C MET A 256 -11.68 36.74 -11.16
N ASP A 257 -12.56 36.45 -10.19
CA ASP A 257 -14.00 36.30 -10.43
C ASP A 257 -14.81 37.32 -9.64
N SER A 258 -14.56 38.61 -9.97
CA SER A 258 -15.27 39.74 -9.38
C SER A 258 -16.76 39.80 -9.72
N SER A 259 -17.23 39.01 -10.71
CA SER A 259 -18.64 38.86 -11.00
C SER A 259 -19.37 38.05 -9.94
N ARG A 260 -18.71 37.03 -9.39
CA ARG A 260 -19.28 36.06 -8.42
C ARG A 260 -18.97 36.43 -6.98
N TYR A 261 -17.79 37.00 -6.72
CA TYR A 261 -17.27 37.30 -5.38
C TYR A 261 -17.08 38.79 -5.16
N ALA A 262 -17.16 39.23 -3.92
CA ALA A 262 -16.84 40.60 -3.51
C ALA A 262 -16.16 40.61 -2.14
N TRP A 263 -15.18 41.51 -1.99
CA TRP A 263 -14.56 41.80 -0.70
C TRP A 263 -15.49 42.58 0.19
N CYS A 264 -15.37 42.42 1.51
CA CYS A 264 -16.05 43.26 2.46
C CYS A 264 -15.58 44.72 2.30
N PRO A 265 -16.50 45.70 2.20
CA PRO A 265 -16.11 47.12 2.03
C PRO A 265 -15.55 47.78 3.31
N ARG A 266 -15.55 47.08 4.46
CA ARG A 266 -14.98 47.61 5.71
C ARG A 266 -13.45 47.57 5.67
N GLU A 267 -12.80 48.69 5.93
CA GLU A 267 -11.34 48.75 6.06
C GLU A 267 -10.83 47.73 7.09
N GLY A 268 -9.78 46.98 6.72
CA GLY A 268 -9.14 45.97 7.59
C GLY A 268 -9.90 44.67 7.78
N CYS A 269 -11.10 44.49 7.19
CA CYS A 269 -11.88 43.27 7.39
C CYS A 269 -11.29 42.04 6.67
N GLY A 270 -10.84 42.17 5.42
CA GLY A 270 -10.24 41.09 4.63
C GLY A 270 -11.14 39.89 4.34
N LYS A 271 -12.42 39.90 4.67
CA LYS A 271 -13.38 38.84 4.36
C LYS A 271 -14.02 39.09 2.99
N TRP A 272 -14.46 38.00 2.37
CA TRP A 272 -15.17 38.01 1.09
C TRP A 272 -16.47 37.19 1.13
N GLY A 273 -17.36 37.36 0.16
CA GLY A 273 -18.61 36.61 0.02
C GLY A 273 -19.09 36.51 -1.41
N VAL A 274 -20.10 35.66 -1.65
CA VAL A 274 -20.76 35.51 -2.96
C VAL A 274 -21.72 36.66 -3.15
N ARG A 275 -21.68 37.36 -4.30
CA ARG A 275 -22.49 38.59 -4.58
C ARG A 275 -24.00 38.38 -4.42
N ASP A 276 -24.51 37.22 -4.82
CA ASP A 276 -25.95 36.92 -4.72
C ASP A 276 -26.48 36.77 -3.29
N ARG A 277 -25.56 36.61 -2.30
CA ARG A 277 -25.87 36.50 -0.86
C ARG A 277 -25.43 37.73 -0.05
N VAL A 278 -24.90 38.73 -0.76
CA VAL A 278 -24.21 39.87 -0.13
C VAL A 278 -25.20 40.95 0.35
N GLN A 279 -26.48 40.87 0.00
CA GLN A 279 -27.42 41.94 0.37
C GLN A 279 -27.61 42.12 1.86
N ASP A 280 -27.29 41.15 2.75
CA ASP A 280 -27.58 41.35 4.18
C ASP A 280 -26.56 40.90 5.23
N LYS A 281 -25.52 40.11 4.96
CA LYS A 281 -24.61 39.59 6.03
C LYS A 281 -23.18 39.26 5.56
N LEU A 282 -22.38 40.26 5.19
CA LEU A 282 -20.96 40.03 4.90
C LEU A 282 -20.05 40.00 6.14
N CYS A 283 -20.52 40.45 7.28
CA CYS A 283 -19.78 40.42 8.55
C CYS A 283 -20.74 40.32 9.73
N VAL A 284 -20.92 39.15 10.28
CA VAL A 284 -21.31 38.99 11.70
C VAL A 284 -20.08 38.61 12.47
#